data_53c964f4fa6891eb018032550e21ee5d
#
_entry.id   53c964f4fa6891eb018032550e21ee5d
#
_cell.length_a   1.000
_cell.length_b   1.000
_cell.length_c   1.000
_cell.angle_alpha   90.00
_cell.angle_beta   90.00
_cell.angle_gamma   90.00
#
_symmetry.space_group_name_H-M   'P 1'
#
loop_
_entity.id
_entity.type
_entity.pdbx_description
1 polymer ?
#
loop_
_entity_poly.entity_id
_entity_poly.type
_entity_poly.pdbx_seq_one_letter_code
_entity_poly.pdbx_strand_id
1 'polypeptide(L)'
;MTDRNLVLASTGTFIGKANNADYTIIPGIYEKLHCDGIELLFMSVWKDRLNEIAKETEKSGVKIHSVHLDKMIGVLFSEGTDEDDNNALKLYEDNMYAASLTSAKTAVLHLWGGPKSDSQIHRTKKHLSQMYKMAEDLGLTLTIENIPCVYSDPLSVWKILYEEYPRISFTFDTRFAAYHDQYLDIFKSSLWKNVEHVHVSSFNGKKNDIGFIRPILHYDEGIIDFEHLFSNMPGYKGKVVLESPALKEDGTINTDRLNKSLDYLYDSLKKYNTFNK
;
A
#
# COMPACT_ATOMS: atom_id res chain seq x y z
N MET A 1 -14.30 -15.10 6.91
CA MET A 1 -13.10 -14.84 6.11
C MET A 1 -13.28 -15.53 4.77
N THR A 2 -13.01 -14.87 3.68
CA THR A 2 -13.09 -15.50 2.34
C THR A 2 -11.98 -16.54 2.22
N ASP A 3 -12.28 -17.72 1.70
CA ASP A 3 -11.29 -18.81 1.51
C ASP A 3 -10.28 -18.53 0.37
N ARG A 4 -10.29 -17.33 -0.20
CA ARG A 4 -9.43 -16.91 -1.31
C ARG A 4 -8.85 -15.51 -1.09
N ASN A 5 -7.78 -15.20 -1.83
CA ASN A 5 -7.26 -13.83 -1.92
C ASN A 5 -8.30 -12.86 -2.48
N LEU A 6 -8.26 -11.63 -2.01
CA LEU A 6 -8.97 -10.52 -2.65
C LEU A 6 -8.00 -9.78 -3.58
N VAL A 7 -8.43 -9.55 -4.82
CA VAL A 7 -7.70 -8.73 -5.79
C VAL A 7 -8.35 -7.35 -5.84
N LEU A 8 -7.57 -6.33 -5.51
CA LEU A 8 -8.03 -4.95 -5.40
C LEU A 8 -7.32 -4.06 -6.42
N ALA A 9 -7.93 -2.93 -6.76
CA ALA A 9 -7.27 -1.84 -7.46
C ALA A 9 -7.05 -0.66 -6.50
N SER A 10 -5.81 -0.15 -6.41
CA SER A 10 -5.58 1.12 -5.70
C SER A 10 -6.18 2.28 -6.49
N THR A 11 -6.90 3.20 -5.83
CA THR A 11 -7.40 4.41 -6.50
C THR A 11 -6.28 5.28 -7.03
N GLY A 12 -5.06 5.16 -6.48
CA GLY A 12 -3.85 5.81 -7.01
C GLY A 12 -3.48 5.41 -8.43
N THR A 13 -4.07 4.33 -8.98
CA THR A 13 -3.85 3.92 -10.37
C THR A 13 -4.59 4.80 -11.37
N PHE A 14 -5.69 5.46 -10.95
CA PHE A 14 -6.56 6.26 -11.82
C PHE A 14 -6.96 7.62 -11.23
N ILE A 15 -6.58 7.94 -10.00
CA ILE A 15 -6.73 9.28 -9.38
C ILE A 15 -5.35 9.90 -9.24
N GLY A 16 -5.20 11.15 -9.66
CA GLY A 16 -3.93 11.86 -9.55
C GLY A 16 -4.01 13.30 -10.07
N LYS A 17 -2.84 13.92 -10.22
CA LYS A 17 -2.75 15.33 -10.66
C LYS A 17 -3.44 15.58 -12.02
N ALA A 18 -3.34 14.63 -12.96
CA ALA A 18 -3.86 14.82 -14.32
C ALA A 18 -5.40 14.91 -14.39
N ASN A 19 -6.11 14.40 -13.37
CA ASN A 19 -7.56 14.57 -13.23
C ASN A 19 -7.94 15.34 -11.95
N ASN A 20 -7.07 16.24 -11.48
CA ASN A 20 -7.28 17.09 -10.32
C ASN A 20 -7.62 16.34 -9.01
N ALA A 21 -7.17 15.08 -8.90
CA ALA A 21 -7.51 14.19 -7.78
C ALA A 21 -9.03 14.10 -7.52
N ASP A 22 -9.81 14.04 -8.59
CA ASP A 22 -11.27 14.01 -8.53
C ASP A 22 -11.77 12.64 -8.04
N TYR A 23 -12.15 12.55 -6.77
CA TYR A 23 -12.67 11.33 -6.16
C TYR A 23 -14.06 10.94 -6.66
N THR A 24 -14.82 11.87 -7.25
CA THR A 24 -16.21 11.63 -7.68
C THR A 24 -16.29 10.65 -8.84
N ILE A 25 -15.18 10.42 -9.54
CA ILE A 25 -15.11 9.45 -10.63
C ILE A 25 -14.92 8.00 -10.14
N ILE A 26 -14.58 7.78 -8.86
CA ILE A 26 -14.27 6.44 -8.33
C ILE A 26 -15.39 5.43 -8.63
N PRO A 27 -16.69 5.72 -8.36
CA PRO A 27 -17.75 4.75 -8.60
C PRO A 27 -17.84 4.33 -10.07
N GLY A 28 -17.83 5.29 -10.99
CA GLY A 28 -17.95 5.01 -12.43
C GLY A 28 -16.73 4.29 -13.03
N ILE A 29 -15.56 4.41 -12.41
CA ILE A 29 -14.39 3.61 -12.79
C ILE A 29 -14.49 2.22 -12.18
N TYR A 30 -14.81 2.10 -10.87
CA TYR A 30 -14.94 0.84 -10.17
C TYR A 30 -15.92 -0.14 -10.87
N GLU A 31 -17.06 0.34 -11.35
CA GLU A 31 -18.03 -0.47 -12.11
C GLU A 31 -17.45 -1.15 -13.35
N LYS A 32 -16.33 -0.63 -13.90
CA LYS A 32 -15.65 -1.14 -15.10
C LYS A 32 -14.48 -2.06 -14.77
N LEU A 33 -14.07 -2.14 -13.51
CA LEU A 33 -12.89 -2.90 -13.11
C LEU A 33 -13.21 -4.34 -12.74
N HIS A 34 -12.36 -5.26 -13.18
CA HIS A 34 -12.39 -6.67 -12.82
C HIS A 34 -11.69 -6.89 -11.47
N CYS A 35 -12.24 -6.36 -10.37
CA CYS A 35 -11.65 -6.49 -9.04
C CYS A 35 -12.70 -6.81 -7.98
N ASP A 36 -12.27 -7.33 -6.82
CA ASP A 36 -13.15 -7.60 -5.67
C ASP A 36 -13.57 -6.33 -4.93
N GLY A 37 -12.78 -5.27 -5.08
CA GLY A 37 -12.96 -3.97 -4.45
C GLY A 37 -11.76 -3.06 -4.69
N ILE A 38 -11.67 -1.99 -3.92
CA ILE A 38 -10.58 -1.02 -4.03
C ILE A 38 -9.78 -0.90 -2.74
N GLU A 39 -8.56 -0.38 -2.91
CA GLU A 39 -7.85 0.34 -1.88
C GLU A 39 -8.01 1.84 -2.12
N LEU A 40 -8.57 2.55 -1.14
CA LEU A 40 -8.76 3.99 -1.21
C LEU A 40 -7.48 4.69 -0.75
N LEU A 41 -6.73 5.29 -1.68
CA LEU A 41 -5.55 6.09 -1.38
C LEU A 41 -5.97 7.48 -0.89
N PHE A 42 -5.66 7.83 0.34
CA PHE A 42 -5.81 9.17 0.86
C PHE A 42 -4.70 10.09 0.32
N MET A 43 -5.11 11.18 -0.30
CA MET A 43 -4.20 12.14 -0.93
C MET A 43 -4.12 13.40 -0.09
N SER A 44 -2.92 13.99 0.06
CA SER A 44 -2.70 15.21 0.86
C SER A 44 -3.56 16.40 0.41
N VAL A 45 -3.96 16.45 -0.87
CA VAL A 45 -4.86 17.48 -1.38
C VAL A 45 -6.29 17.36 -0.83
N TRP A 46 -6.64 16.23 -0.23
CA TRP A 46 -7.95 15.94 0.36
C TRP A 46 -8.01 16.21 1.87
N LYS A 47 -6.90 16.63 2.49
CA LYS A 47 -6.76 16.73 3.97
C LYS A 47 -7.94 17.42 4.67
N ASP A 48 -8.46 18.51 4.10
CA ASP A 48 -9.54 19.31 4.70
C ASP A 48 -10.94 18.70 4.48
N ARG A 49 -11.06 17.70 3.59
CA ARG A 49 -12.32 17.01 3.20
C ARG A 49 -12.26 15.50 3.37
N LEU A 50 -11.25 14.97 4.03
CA LEU A 50 -10.97 13.54 4.06
C LEU A 50 -12.16 12.72 4.58
N ASN A 51 -12.80 13.17 5.66
CA ASN A 51 -13.97 12.51 6.24
C ASN A 51 -15.19 12.54 5.30
N GLU A 52 -15.37 13.62 4.57
CA GLU A 52 -16.44 13.76 3.56
C GLU A 52 -16.21 12.76 2.43
N ILE A 53 -14.99 12.76 1.87
CA ILE A 53 -14.60 11.87 0.75
C ILE A 53 -14.75 10.40 1.15
N ALA A 54 -14.27 10.02 2.34
CA ALA A 54 -14.43 8.66 2.84
C ALA A 54 -15.91 8.24 2.92
N LYS A 55 -16.77 9.07 3.49
CA LYS A 55 -18.22 8.82 3.60
C LYS A 55 -18.92 8.78 2.25
N GLU A 56 -18.58 9.68 1.34
CA GLU A 56 -19.22 9.73 0.01
C GLU A 56 -18.81 8.52 -0.83
N THR A 57 -17.54 8.14 -0.80
CA THR A 57 -17.07 6.93 -1.49
C THR A 57 -17.73 5.67 -0.91
N GLU A 58 -17.84 5.53 0.41
CA GLU A 58 -18.56 4.42 1.05
C GLU A 58 -20.04 4.36 0.62
N LYS A 59 -20.74 5.52 0.66
CA LYS A 59 -22.15 5.60 0.26
C LYS A 59 -22.41 5.30 -1.21
N SER A 60 -21.43 5.43 -2.07
CA SER A 60 -21.55 5.14 -3.50
C SER A 60 -21.68 3.64 -3.82
N GLY A 61 -21.51 2.75 -2.82
CA GLY A 61 -21.59 1.30 -2.99
C GLY A 61 -20.28 0.65 -3.48
N VAL A 62 -19.21 1.41 -3.61
CA VAL A 62 -17.87 0.88 -3.90
C VAL A 62 -17.38 0.05 -2.72
N LYS A 63 -16.89 -1.17 -2.97
CA LYS A 63 -16.35 -2.03 -1.92
C LYS A 63 -14.94 -1.58 -1.55
N ILE A 64 -14.78 -0.92 -0.39
CA ILE A 64 -13.48 -0.47 0.12
C ILE A 64 -12.95 -1.52 1.10
N HIS A 65 -11.90 -2.24 0.73
CA HIS A 65 -11.31 -3.30 1.56
C HIS A 65 -10.07 -2.86 2.33
N SER A 66 -9.37 -1.84 1.82
CA SER A 66 -8.23 -1.22 2.48
C SER A 66 -8.19 0.28 2.18
N VAL A 67 -7.51 1.00 3.05
CA VAL A 67 -7.19 2.43 2.88
C VAL A 67 -5.67 2.58 2.94
N HIS A 68 -5.10 3.28 1.98
CA HIS A 68 -3.72 3.72 2.05
C HIS A 68 -3.69 5.12 2.66
N LEU A 69 -3.05 5.27 3.82
CA LEU A 69 -2.96 6.54 4.54
C LEU A 69 -2.07 7.55 3.80
N ASP A 70 -2.23 8.83 4.11
CA ASP A 70 -1.42 9.89 3.51
C ASP A 70 0.08 9.64 3.77
N LYS A 71 0.85 9.62 2.70
CA LYS A 71 2.31 9.39 2.72
C LYS A 71 3.08 10.48 3.49
N MET A 72 2.48 11.64 3.70
CA MET A 72 3.07 12.72 4.49
C MET A 72 3.28 12.34 5.96
N ILE A 73 2.54 11.36 6.50
CA ILE A 73 2.76 10.84 7.85
C ILE A 73 4.21 10.36 8.01
N GLY A 74 4.67 9.51 7.10
CA GLY A 74 6.05 8.99 7.13
C GLY A 74 7.10 10.08 6.86
N VAL A 75 6.80 11.04 6.01
CA VAL A 75 7.69 12.19 5.74
C VAL A 75 7.89 12.99 7.03
N LEU A 76 6.82 13.32 7.75
CA LEU A 76 6.89 14.05 9.02
C LEU A 76 7.69 13.26 10.08
N PHE A 77 7.41 11.98 10.29
CA PHE A 77 8.22 11.17 11.21
C PHE A 77 9.70 11.16 10.87
N SER A 78 10.05 11.26 9.59
CA SER A 78 11.45 11.26 9.13
C SER A 78 12.17 12.60 9.37
N GLU A 79 11.47 13.70 9.63
CA GLU A 79 12.07 14.99 9.97
C GLU A 79 12.80 14.98 11.33
N GLY A 80 12.25 14.27 12.33
CA GLY A 80 12.95 13.89 13.54
C GLY A 80 12.93 14.89 14.69
N THR A 81 12.01 15.86 14.69
CA THR A 81 11.75 16.72 15.85
C THR A 81 10.50 16.26 16.61
N ASP A 82 10.32 16.72 17.86
CA ASP A 82 9.11 16.41 18.64
C ASP A 82 7.87 17.06 18.02
N GLU A 83 8.02 18.23 17.40
CA GLU A 83 6.95 18.90 16.69
C GLU A 83 6.51 18.10 15.46
N ASP A 84 7.46 17.57 14.69
CA ASP A 84 7.16 16.75 13.51
C ASP A 84 6.49 15.43 13.92
N ASP A 85 6.94 14.79 15.00
CA ASP A 85 6.31 13.58 15.53
C ASP A 85 4.85 13.86 15.94
N ASN A 86 4.58 14.98 16.63
CA ASN A 86 3.22 15.38 17.01
C ASN A 86 2.35 15.65 15.77
N ASN A 87 2.89 16.33 14.76
CA ASN A 87 2.19 16.58 13.51
C ASN A 87 1.92 15.28 12.73
N ALA A 88 2.88 14.35 12.71
CA ALA A 88 2.71 13.03 12.10
C ALA A 88 1.60 12.22 12.81
N LEU A 89 1.62 12.18 14.15
CA LEU A 89 0.59 11.50 14.93
C LEU A 89 -0.80 12.13 14.72
N LYS A 90 -0.88 13.46 14.67
CA LYS A 90 -2.15 14.13 14.40
C LYS A 90 -2.70 13.80 13.01
N LEU A 91 -1.83 13.83 11.99
CA LEU A 91 -2.22 13.45 10.62
C LEU A 91 -2.62 11.97 10.56
N TYR A 92 -1.91 11.09 11.29
CA TYR A 92 -2.25 9.68 11.42
C TYR A 92 -3.65 9.50 12.05
N GLU A 93 -3.95 10.18 13.15
CA GLU A 93 -5.26 10.14 13.82
C GLU A 93 -6.39 10.55 12.88
N ASP A 94 -6.22 11.67 12.15
CA ASP A 94 -7.22 12.16 11.21
C ASP A 94 -7.45 11.17 10.06
N ASN A 95 -6.39 10.55 9.56
CA ASN A 95 -6.46 9.53 8.52
C ASN A 95 -7.13 8.24 9.02
N MET A 96 -6.76 7.75 10.21
CA MET A 96 -7.35 6.55 10.80
C MET A 96 -8.84 6.74 11.10
N TYR A 97 -9.21 7.92 11.59
CA TYR A 97 -10.62 8.25 11.78
C TYR A 97 -11.38 8.24 10.45
N ALA A 98 -10.85 8.87 9.39
CA ALA A 98 -11.47 8.84 8.07
C ALA A 98 -11.57 7.39 7.53
N ALA A 99 -10.54 6.56 7.71
CA ALA A 99 -10.56 5.16 7.32
C ALA A 99 -11.68 4.38 8.04
N SER A 100 -11.91 4.65 9.33
CA SER A 100 -12.98 4.02 10.11
C SER A 100 -14.40 4.37 9.64
N LEU A 101 -14.55 5.41 8.81
CA LEU A 101 -15.84 5.79 8.21
C LEU A 101 -16.16 4.97 6.94
N THR A 102 -15.28 4.06 6.56
CA THR A 102 -15.44 3.14 5.42
C THR A 102 -15.61 1.70 5.91
N SER A 103 -15.93 0.79 4.98
CA SER A 103 -15.98 -0.66 5.24
C SER A 103 -14.60 -1.32 5.30
N ALA A 104 -13.51 -0.57 5.08
CA ALA A 104 -12.14 -1.07 5.11
C ALA A 104 -11.81 -1.78 6.43
N LYS A 105 -10.95 -2.80 6.33
CA LYS A 105 -10.42 -3.53 7.50
C LYS A 105 -8.90 -3.42 7.62
N THR A 106 -8.24 -2.81 6.65
CA THR A 106 -6.78 -2.64 6.63
C THR A 106 -6.45 -1.19 6.32
N ALA A 107 -5.51 -0.63 7.08
CA ALA A 107 -4.91 0.67 6.83
C ALA A 107 -3.41 0.49 6.55
N VAL A 108 -2.97 0.92 5.37
CA VAL A 108 -1.56 0.84 4.95
C VAL A 108 -0.86 2.14 5.28
N LEU A 109 0.30 2.06 5.89
CA LEU A 109 1.07 3.22 6.34
C LEU A 109 2.51 3.20 5.79
N HIS A 110 2.93 4.31 5.21
CA HIS A 110 4.35 4.67 5.11
C HIS A 110 4.80 5.22 6.46
N LEU A 111 5.61 4.46 7.21
CA LEU A 111 6.09 4.88 8.53
C LEU A 111 7.32 5.81 8.44
N TRP A 112 7.99 5.83 7.28
CA TRP A 112 9.09 6.73 6.95
C TRP A 112 8.90 7.27 5.52
N GLY A 113 9.70 8.25 5.11
CA GLY A 113 9.58 8.79 3.75
C GLY A 113 10.38 10.06 3.51
N GLY A 114 10.20 10.64 2.32
CA GLY A 114 10.89 11.84 1.92
C GLY A 114 12.42 11.70 1.82
N PRO A 115 13.15 12.82 1.72
CA PRO A 115 14.62 12.79 1.56
C PRO A 115 15.37 12.22 2.76
N LYS A 116 14.81 12.33 3.98
CA LYS A 116 15.41 11.80 5.21
C LYS A 116 15.08 10.33 5.44
N SER A 117 14.06 9.81 4.75
CA SER A 117 13.70 8.39 4.71
C SER A 117 13.74 7.70 6.09
N ASP A 118 14.48 6.63 6.22
CA ASP A 118 14.60 5.78 7.41
C ASP A 118 15.59 6.32 8.48
N SER A 119 16.09 7.57 8.35
CA SER A 119 17.07 8.15 9.29
C SER A 119 16.59 8.21 10.74
N GLN A 120 15.27 8.30 10.97
CA GLN A 120 14.68 8.45 12.31
C GLN A 120 13.94 7.19 12.82
N ILE A 121 14.17 6.03 12.20
CA ILE A 121 13.39 4.82 12.50
C ILE A 121 13.46 4.40 13.97
N HIS A 122 14.62 4.56 14.64
CA HIS A 122 14.78 4.28 16.06
C HIS A 122 14.00 5.24 16.98
N ARG A 123 13.67 6.43 16.48
CA ARG A 123 12.80 7.39 17.15
C ARG A 123 11.34 7.03 16.87
N THR A 124 10.98 6.87 15.60
CA THR A 124 9.61 6.64 15.15
C THR A 124 9.00 5.36 15.71
N LYS A 125 9.78 4.26 15.85
CA LYS A 125 9.30 2.99 16.39
C LYS A 125 8.66 3.09 17.78
N LYS A 126 9.01 4.11 18.59
CA LYS A 126 8.44 4.33 19.93
C LYS A 126 6.94 4.64 19.90
N HIS A 127 6.43 5.12 18.76
CA HIS A 127 5.02 5.44 18.59
C HIS A 127 4.16 4.23 18.17
N LEU A 128 4.78 3.09 17.79
CA LEU A 128 4.06 1.92 17.29
C LEU A 128 2.95 1.45 18.24
N SER A 129 3.24 1.33 19.53
CA SER A 129 2.24 0.84 20.51
C SER A 129 0.99 1.72 20.54
N GLN A 130 1.14 3.05 20.50
CA GLN A 130 0.03 4.01 20.45
C GLN A 130 -0.74 3.89 19.13
N MET A 131 -0.02 3.81 18.01
CA MET A 131 -0.61 3.73 16.68
C MET A 131 -1.42 2.43 16.48
N TYR A 132 -0.88 1.29 16.92
CA TYR A 132 -1.58 0.00 16.85
C TYR A 132 -2.79 -0.04 17.77
N LYS A 133 -2.67 0.53 18.99
CA LYS A 133 -3.81 0.65 19.91
C LYS A 133 -4.97 1.44 19.28
N MET A 134 -4.68 2.57 18.63
CA MET A 134 -5.70 3.34 17.94
C MET A 134 -6.33 2.56 16.77
N ALA A 135 -5.53 1.85 15.99
CA ALA A 135 -6.04 1.01 14.92
C ALA A 135 -7.00 -0.08 15.45
N GLU A 136 -6.60 -0.78 16.52
CA GLU A 136 -7.44 -1.78 17.21
C GLU A 136 -8.76 -1.17 17.71
N ASP A 137 -8.72 0.02 18.35
CA ASP A 137 -9.90 0.70 18.86
C ASP A 137 -10.88 1.12 17.74
N LEU A 138 -10.37 1.37 16.54
CA LEU A 138 -11.16 1.68 15.35
C LEU A 138 -11.56 0.44 14.52
N GLY A 139 -11.17 -0.76 14.94
CA GLY A 139 -11.47 -2.03 14.26
C GLY A 139 -10.71 -2.20 12.93
N LEU A 140 -9.53 -1.60 12.81
CA LEU A 140 -8.65 -1.63 11.65
C LEU A 140 -7.35 -2.40 11.95
N THR A 141 -6.86 -3.15 10.99
CA THR A 141 -5.51 -3.70 11.00
C THR A 141 -4.55 -2.70 10.36
N LEU A 142 -3.60 -2.19 11.15
CA LEU A 142 -2.54 -1.33 10.63
C LEU A 142 -1.43 -2.20 10.01
N THR A 143 -0.98 -1.87 8.80
CA THR A 143 0.14 -2.55 8.15
C THR A 143 1.20 -1.52 7.73
N ILE A 144 2.47 -1.84 7.97
CA ILE A 144 3.60 -0.97 7.63
C ILE A 144 4.22 -1.44 6.31
N GLU A 145 4.31 -0.54 5.34
CA GLU A 145 4.83 -0.86 4.02
C GLU A 145 6.36 -0.83 3.96
N ASN A 146 6.97 -1.70 3.15
CA ASN A 146 8.42 -1.79 2.88
C ASN A 146 8.91 -0.70 1.93
N ILE A 147 8.62 0.56 2.23
CA ILE A 147 9.04 1.66 1.34
C ILE A 147 10.56 1.79 1.25
N PRO A 148 11.10 2.45 0.21
CA PRO A 148 12.54 2.58 0.01
C PRO A 148 13.25 3.25 1.18
N CYS A 149 14.42 2.71 1.52
CA CYS A 149 15.34 3.24 2.52
C CYS A 149 16.54 3.92 1.84
N VAL A 150 17.09 4.93 2.50
CA VAL A 150 18.31 5.64 2.07
C VAL A 150 19.51 5.21 2.92
N TYR A 151 19.31 4.93 4.20
CA TYR A 151 20.37 4.62 5.16
C TYR A 151 20.49 3.12 5.46
N SER A 152 19.44 2.35 5.20
CA SER A 152 19.38 0.91 5.44
C SER A 152 18.69 0.20 4.27
N ASP A 153 17.92 -0.84 4.56
CA ASP A 153 17.06 -1.54 3.63
C ASP A 153 15.72 -1.90 4.31
N PRO A 154 14.64 -2.08 3.54
CA PRO A 154 13.31 -2.30 4.11
C PRO A 154 13.20 -3.50 5.04
N LEU A 155 13.87 -4.63 4.75
CA LEU A 155 13.81 -5.83 5.61
C LEU A 155 14.55 -5.61 6.93
N SER A 156 15.64 -4.86 6.92
CA SER A 156 16.35 -4.46 8.14
C SER A 156 15.50 -3.53 9.00
N VAL A 157 14.82 -2.55 8.38
CA VAL A 157 13.87 -1.69 9.09
C VAL A 157 12.73 -2.51 9.68
N TRP A 158 12.11 -3.41 8.93
CA TRP A 158 11.05 -4.28 9.43
C TRP A 158 11.48 -5.14 10.63
N LYS A 159 12.73 -5.62 10.66
CA LYS A 159 13.27 -6.33 11.84
C LYS A 159 13.30 -5.43 13.08
N ILE A 160 13.79 -4.18 12.94
CA ILE A 160 13.81 -3.20 14.03
C ILE A 160 12.40 -2.94 14.56
N LEU A 161 11.43 -2.80 13.66
CA LEU A 161 10.03 -2.56 14.04
C LEU A 161 9.39 -3.79 14.70
N TYR A 162 9.68 -4.99 14.20
CA TYR A 162 9.20 -6.25 14.76
C TYR A 162 9.77 -6.52 16.17
N GLU A 163 11.04 -6.17 16.41
CA GLU A 163 11.66 -6.27 17.74
C GLU A 163 10.96 -5.35 18.75
N GLU A 164 10.55 -4.14 18.33
CA GLU A 164 9.81 -3.20 19.18
C GLU A 164 8.36 -3.63 19.41
N TYR A 165 7.69 -4.13 18.35
CA TYR A 165 6.28 -4.52 18.40
C TYR A 165 6.03 -5.84 17.65
N PRO A 166 6.19 -7.01 18.31
CA PRO A 166 6.11 -8.32 17.63
C PRO A 166 4.76 -8.68 17.00
N ARG A 167 3.68 -7.94 17.32
CA ARG A 167 2.35 -8.09 16.70
C ARG A 167 2.16 -7.23 15.45
N ILE A 168 3.23 -6.61 14.96
CA ILE A 168 3.20 -5.77 13.76
C ILE A 168 2.78 -6.57 12.53
N SER A 169 1.94 -5.96 11.69
CA SER A 169 1.59 -6.48 10.36
C SER A 169 2.24 -5.62 9.28
N PHE A 170 2.55 -6.24 8.14
CA PHE A 170 3.28 -5.61 7.05
C PHE A 170 2.50 -5.61 5.75
N THR A 171 2.75 -4.58 4.93
CA THR A 171 2.40 -4.53 3.51
C THR A 171 3.66 -4.71 2.68
N PHE A 172 3.65 -5.70 1.80
CA PHE A 172 4.76 -5.98 0.90
C PHE A 172 4.52 -5.36 -0.47
N ASP A 173 5.24 -4.29 -0.80
CA ASP A 173 5.29 -3.72 -2.16
C ASP A 173 6.41 -4.38 -2.97
N THR A 174 6.01 -5.00 -4.09
CA THR A 174 6.91 -5.77 -4.96
C THR A 174 7.95 -4.88 -5.66
N ARG A 175 7.58 -3.68 -6.06
CA ARG A 175 8.45 -2.71 -6.75
C ARG A 175 9.50 -2.15 -5.79
N PHE A 176 9.12 -1.81 -4.57
CA PHE A 176 10.04 -1.32 -3.56
C PHE A 176 11.04 -2.40 -3.14
N ALA A 177 10.56 -3.62 -2.99
CA ALA A 177 11.43 -4.77 -2.72
C ALA A 177 12.40 -5.03 -3.88
N ALA A 178 11.94 -4.94 -5.14
CA ALA A 178 12.81 -5.10 -6.32
C ALA A 178 13.86 -3.98 -6.43
N TYR A 179 13.51 -2.74 -6.03
CA TYR A 179 14.48 -1.64 -5.98
C TYR A 179 15.65 -1.93 -5.03
N HIS A 180 15.38 -2.62 -3.93
CA HIS A 180 16.40 -3.04 -2.95
C HIS A 180 16.96 -4.45 -3.21
N ASP A 181 16.68 -5.06 -4.36
CA ASP A 181 17.05 -6.44 -4.71
C ASP A 181 16.54 -7.50 -3.70
N GLN A 182 15.41 -7.23 -3.02
CA GLN A 182 14.87 -8.02 -1.91
C GLN A 182 13.53 -8.71 -2.22
N TYR A 183 13.03 -8.64 -3.45
CA TYR A 183 11.65 -9.11 -3.74
C TYR A 183 11.43 -10.63 -3.57
N LEU A 184 12.50 -11.41 -3.50
CA LEU A 184 12.44 -12.84 -3.13
C LEU A 184 12.95 -13.13 -1.72
N ASP A 185 13.70 -12.22 -1.10
CA ASP A 185 14.30 -12.47 0.21
C ASP A 185 13.28 -12.43 1.35
N ILE A 186 12.18 -11.71 1.16
CA ILE A 186 11.08 -11.67 2.14
C ILE A 186 10.53 -13.08 2.43
N PHE A 187 10.45 -13.96 1.41
CA PHE A 187 9.92 -15.32 1.57
C PHE A 187 10.83 -16.24 2.40
N LYS A 188 12.11 -15.91 2.51
CA LYS A 188 13.09 -16.58 3.37
C LYS A 188 13.10 -16.03 4.80
N SER A 189 12.48 -14.87 4.99
CA SER A 189 12.41 -14.20 6.29
C SER A 189 11.26 -14.73 7.13
N SER A 190 11.49 -14.87 8.45
CA SER A 190 10.41 -15.14 9.40
C SER A 190 9.34 -14.05 9.45
N LEU A 191 9.60 -12.87 8.89
CA LEU A 191 8.66 -11.75 8.82
C LEU A 191 7.56 -11.96 7.78
N TRP A 192 7.75 -12.88 6.80
CA TRP A 192 6.70 -13.19 5.83
C TRP A 192 5.35 -13.56 6.47
N LYS A 193 5.37 -14.27 7.59
CA LYS A 193 4.15 -14.62 8.34
C LYS A 193 3.34 -13.42 8.84
N ASN A 194 3.96 -12.24 8.91
CA ASN A 194 3.33 -10.99 9.34
C ASN A 194 2.86 -10.13 8.14
N VAL A 195 3.07 -10.60 6.90
CA VAL A 195 2.59 -9.91 5.70
C VAL A 195 1.12 -10.25 5.48
N GLU A 196 0.25 -9.27 5.59
CA GLU A 196 -1.20 -9.39 5.40
C GLU A 196 -1.73 -8.68 4.16
N HIS A 197 -0.88 -7.88 3.53
CA HIS A 197 -1.23 -7.04 2.40
C HIS A 197 -0.08 -7.00 1.40
N VAL A 198 -0.38 -7.04 0.10
CA VAL A 198 0.63 -7.03 -0.96
C VAL A 198 0.25 -5.99 -2.02
N HIS A 199 1.17 -5.08 -2.31
CA HIS A 199 1.09 -4.16 -3.44
C HIS A 199 1.84 -4.71 -4.63
N VAL A 200 1.21 -4.68 -5.79
CA VAL A 200 1.77 -5.23 -7.03
C VAL A 200 1.93 -4.12 -8.06
N SER A 201 3.16 -3.86 -8.39
CA SER A 201 3.60 -3.10 -9.55
C SER A 201 5.02 -3.53 -9.92
N SER A 202 5.44 -3.31 -11.17
CA SER A 202 6.76 -3.72 -11.62
C SER A 202 7.77 -2.58 -11.57
N PHE A 203 9.05 -2.92 -11.72
CA PHE A 203 10.20 -2.04 -11.66
C PHE A 203 11.07 -2.20 -12.91
N ASN A 204 11.62 -1.11 -13.41
CA ASN A 204 12.41 -1.11 -14.67
C ASN A 204 13.90 -1.47 -14.47
N GLY A 205 14.34 -1.80 -13.26
CA GLY A 205 15.73 -2.11 -12.93
C GLY A 205 16.65 -0.89 -12.78
N LYS A 206 16.17 0.34 -13.00
CA LYS A 206 16.99 1.56 -12.93
C LYS A 206 16.83 2.20 -11.54
N LYS A 207 17.93 2.33 -10.82
CA LYS A 207 18.01 3.03 -9.52
C LYS A 207 18.34 4.49 -9.79
N ASN A 208 17.43 5.39 -9.43
CA ASN A 208 17.61 6.83 -9.56
C ASN A 208 18.26 7.39 -8.28
N ASP A 209 19.16 8.37 -8.42
CA ASP A 209 19.90 8.99 -7.29
C ASP A 209 19.03 9.70 -6.25
N ILE A 210 17.73 9.89 -6.52
CA ILE A 210 16.81 10.68 -5.68
C ILE A 210 15.78 9.78 -4.95
N GLY A 211 15.93 8.46 -4.97
CA GLY A 211 14.96 7.56 -4.33
C GLY A 211 13.57 7.51 -5.00
N PHE A 212 13.40 8.16 -6.14
CA PHE A 212 12.19 8.06 -6.93
C PHE A 212 12.22 6.80 -7.80
N ILE A 213 11.43 5.82 -7.41
CA ILE A 213 11.25 4.56 -8.17
C ILE A 213 10.18 4.78 -9.23
N ARG A 214 10.57 5.44 -10.30
CA ARG A 214 9.71 5.69 -11.46
C ARG A 214 10.39 5.27 -12.74
N PRO A 215 9.64 4.88 -13.80
CA PRO A 215 8.18 4.74 -13.83
C PRO A 215 7.68 3.55 -13.01
N ILE A 216 6.42 3.61 -12.55
CA ILE A 216 5.69 2.47 -12.01
C ILE A 216 5.17 1.69 -13.23
N LEU A 217 5.45 0.39 -13.28
CA LEU A 217 5.19 -0.43 -14.45
C LEU A 217 4.14 -1.52 -14.16
N HIS A 218 3.47 -1.97 -15.20
CA HIS A 218 2.62 -3.15 -15.13
C HIS A 218 3.46 -4.45 -15.11
N TYR A 219 2.82 -5.56 -14.78
CA TYR A 219 3.47 -6.86 -14.58
C TYR A 219 4.29 -7.34 -15.79
N ASP A 220 3.93 -6.94 -17.02
CA ASP A 220 4.54 -7.34 -18.28
C ASP A 220 5.55 -6.31 -18.84
N GLU A 221 5.92 -5.28 -18.08
CA GLU A 221 6.75 -4.15 -18.54
C GLU A 221 8.09 -4.01 -17.80
N GLY A 222 8.28 -4.70 -16.69
CA GLY A 222 9.45 -4.53 -15.82
C GLY A 222 10.30 -5.77 -15.68
N ILE A 223 11.20 -5.77 -14.69
CA ILE A 223 12.16 -6.84 -14.45
C ILE A 223 11.67 -7.91 -13.46
N ILE A 224 10.53 -7.69 -12.78
CA ILE A 224 10.03 -8.61 -11.77
C ILE A 224 9.43 -9.83 -12.46
N ASP A 225 9.96 -11.02 -12.16
CA ASP A 225 9.36 -12.29 -12.53
C ASP A 225 8.21 -12.61 -11.57
N PHE A 226 7.00 -12.19 -11.95
CA PHE A 226 5.80 -12.39 -11.13
C PHE A 226 5.37 -13.86 -11.04
N GLU A 227 5.65 -14.69 -12.06
CA GLU A 227 5.41 -16.13 -11.99
C GLU A 227 6.23 -16.75 -10.85
N HIS A 228 7.52 -16.41 -10.80
CA HIS A 228 8.40 -16.87 -9.74
C HIS A 228 8.01 -16.27 -8.38
N LEU A 229 7.64 -14.98 -8.33
CA LEU A 229 7.19 -14.33 -7.10
C LEU A 229 5.96 -15.02 -6.52
N PHE A 230 4.89 -15.20 -7.30
CA PHE A 230 3.66 -15.83 -6.82
C PHE A 230 3.84 -17.32 -6.45
N SER A 231 4.77 -18.01 -7.12
CA SER A 231 5.11 -19.40 -6.74
C SER A 231 5.75 -19.51 -5.35
N ASN A 232 6.34 -18.43 -4.84
CA ASN A 232 6.90 -18.33 -3.48
C ASN A 232 5.89 -17.82 -2.43
N MET A 233 4.60 -17.62 -2.81
CA MET A 233 3.52 -17.19 -1.92
C MET A 233 2.49 -18.31 -1.62
N PRO A 234 2.86 -19.58 -1.44
CA PRO A 234 1.89 -20.65 -1.28
C PRO A 234 1.08 -20.43 0.00
N GLY A 235 -0.24 -20.58 -0.12
CA GLY A 235 -1.15 -20.43 1.02
C GLY A 235 -1.37 -18.99 1.50
N TYR A 236 -0.80 -17.98 0.84
CA TYR A 236 -1.12 -16.58 1.15
C TYR A 236 -2.59 -16.28 0.89
N LYS A 237 -3.29 -15.74 1.88
CA LYS A 237 -4.74 -15.47 1.84
C LYS A 237 -5.08 -13.97 2.07
N GLY A 238 -4.08 -13.13 2.04
CA GLY A 238 -4.25 -11.68 2.20
C GLY A 238 -4.80 -10.99 0.96
N LYS A 239 -4.78 -9.67 0.99
CA LYS A 239 -5.18 -8.81 -0.12
C LYS A 239 -4.00 -8.59 -1.07
N VAL A 240 -4.28 -8.57 -2.37
CA VAL A 240 -3.31 -8.25 -3.42
C VAL A 240 -3.86 -7.05 -4.18
N VAL A 241 -3.15 -5.94 -4.14
CA VAL A 241 -3.59 -4.65 -4.68
C VAL A 241 -2.75 -4.28 -5.89
N LEU A 242 -3.40 -4.01 -7.01
CA LEU A 242 -2.74 -3.45 -8.20
C LEU A 242 -2.44 -1.96 -7.98
N GLU A 243 -1.17 -1.57 -8.15
CA GLU A 243 -0.72 -0.17 -8.08
C GLU A 243 -0.16 0.39 -9.39
N SER A 244 -0.21 -0.37 -10.47
CA SER A 244 0.27 0.08 -11.77
C SER A 244 -0.67 1.13 -12.38
N PRO A 245 -0.17 2.30 -12.81
CA PRO A 245 -1.01 3.44 -13.19
C PRO A 245 -1.67 3.24 -14.55
N ALA A 246 -2.91 3.71 -14.67
CA ALA A 246 -3.64 3.82 -15.91
C ALA A 246 -4.12 5.23 -16.24
N LEU A 247 -3.88 6.19 -15.34
CA LEU A 247 -4.14 7.60 -15.55
C LEU A 247 -3.08 8.16 -16.52
N LYS A 248 -3.54 8.67 -17.66
CA LYS A 248 -2.70 9.32 -18.66
C LYS A 248 -2.50 10.80 -18.33
N GLU A 249 -1.53 11.43 -19.00
CA GLU A 249 -1.23 12.86 -18.81
C GLU A 249 -2.39 13.78 -19.22
N ASP A 250 -3.23 13.34 -20.15
CA ASP A 250 -4.43 14.05 -20.60
C ASP A 250 -5.65 13.88 -19.66
N GLY A 251 -5.48 13.18 -18.54
CA GLY A 251 -6.52 12.89 -17.56
C GLY A 251 -7.42 11.70 -17.91
N THR A 252 -7.24 11.07 -19.07
CA THR A 252 -8.01 9.86 -19.44
C THR A 252 -7.50 8.63 -18.70
N ILE A 253 -8.37 7.64 -18.50
CA ILE A 253 -8.06 6.43 -17.73
C ILE A 253 -8.15 5.23 -18.68
N ASN A 254 -7.08 4.43 -18.74
CA ASN A 254 -7.03 3.20 -19.53
C ASN A 254 -7.52 2.00 -18.69
N THR A 255 -8.85 1.85 -18.58
CA THR A 255 -9.47 0.76 -17.81
C THR A 255 -9.16 -0.63 -18.38
N ASP A 256 -8.98 -0.76 -19.71
CA ASP A 256 -8.61 -2.03 -20.34
C ASP A 256 -7.23 -2.50 -19.87
N ARG A 257 -6.30 -1.56 -19.71
CA ARG A 257 -4.96 -1.87 -19.17
C ARG A 257 -5.01 -2.31 -17.73
N LEU A 258 -5.86 -1.66 -16.90
CA LEU A 258 -6.10 -2.10 -15.51
C LEU A 258 -6.67 -3.50 -15.48
N ASN A 259 -7.73 -3.76 -16.26
CA ASN A 259 -8.40 -5.05 -16.28
C ASN A 259 -7.45 -6.17 -16.74
N LYS A 260 -6.63 -5.93 -17.77
CA LYS A 260 -5.60 -6.89 -18.18
C LYS A 260 -4.67 -7.28 -17.04
N SER A 261 -4.27 -6.31 -16.20
CA SER A 261 -3.40 -6.59 -15.05
C SER A 261 -4.15 -7.26 -13.88
N LEU A 262 -5.40 -6.87 -13.63
CA LEU A 262 -6.24 -7.49 -12.62
C LEU A 262 -6.54 -8.96 -12.96
N ASP A 263 -6.89 -9.26 -14.21
CA ASP A 263 -7.13 -10.61 -14.69
C ASP A 263 -5.86 -11.48 -14.55
N TYR A 264 -4.68 -10.92 -14.88
CA TYR A 264 -3.41 -11.60 -14.65
C TYR A 264 -3.18 -11.95 -13.17
N LEU A 265 -3.48 -11.04 -12.24
CA LEU A 265 -3.36 -11.29 -10.80
C LEU A 265 -4.31 -12.41 -10.36
N TYR A 266 -5.56 -12.40 -10.82
CA TYR A 266 -6.53 -13.49 -10.52
C TYR A 266 -6.03 -14.84 -10.99
N ASP A 267 -5.56 -14.91 -12.24
CA ASP A 267 -5.10 -16.17 -12.84
C ASP A 267 -3.86 -16.70 -12.12
N SER A 268 -2.91 -15.82 -11.81
CA SER A 268 -1.69 -16.17 -11.08
C SER A 268 -2.00 -16.68 -9.67
N LEU A 269 -2.82 -15.96 -8.91
CA LEU A 269 -3.20 -16.37 -7.56
C LEU A 269 -3.99 -17.67 -7.56
N LYS A 270 -4.89 -17.88 -8.52
CA LYS A 270 -5.61 -19.15 -8.69
C LYS A 270 -4.65 -20.29 -8.99
N LYS A 271 -3.69 -20.08 -9.88
CA LYS A 271 -2.69 -21.09 -10.27
C LYS A 271 -1.87 -21.56 -9.08
N TYR A 272 -1.38 -20.63 -8.23
CA TYR A 272 -0.44 -20.97 -7.16
C TYR A 272 -1.10 -21.30 -5.81
N ASN A 273 -2.35 -20.85 -5.55
CA ASN A 273 -3.06 -21.19 -4.32
C ASN A 273 -3.85 -22.50 -4.38
N THR A 274 -4.10 -23.05 -5.56
CA THR A 274 -4.82 -24.33 -5.76
C THR A 274 -3.94 -25.57 -5.58
N PHE A 275 -2.63 -25.44 -5.58
CA PHE A 275 -1.71 -26.60 -5.46
C PHE A 275 -1.47 -27.10 -4.02
N ASN A 276 -2.12 -26.50 -3.01
CA ASN A 276 -1.96 -26.88 -1.59
C ASN A 276 -3.25 -27.46 -0.97
N LYS A 277 -4.01 -28.22 -1.76
CA LYS A 277 -5.10 -29.07 -1.22
C LYS A 277 -4.66 -30.50 -1.07
#